data_75693d94502199342a789b1223ab88fd
#
_entry.id   75693d94502199342a789b1223ab88fd
#
_cell.length_a   1.000
_cell.length_b   1.000
_cell.length_c   1.000
_cell.angle_alpha   90.00
_cell.angle_beta   90.00
_cell.angle_gamma   90.00
#
_symmetry.space_group_name_H-M   'P 1'
#
loop_
_entity.id
_entity.type
_entity.pdbx_description
1 polymer ?
#
loop_
_entity_poly.entity_id
_entity_poly.type
_entity_poly.pdbx_seq_one_letter_code
_entity_poly.pdbx_strand_id
1 'polypeptide(L)'
;MEDLITVVVPIYNREKYLHETMESILNQTYKNLEIILVDDGSTDNSLRIARYYERLDKRVKVITQKNMGICVAMKNALAISNGEYIARCDSDDINELDRYEKQLKYLKENNYDIVGVYVQSFGDGNDVAKRGVKFFINRPIKNDYDQYVRILTGGCINGGCIFAKASVLKKFNPFHKDYGLVEDVYLYIILHKNGCKIGILEEVLYNYRIHHTNTSLSTGNRKKCVDKYFEALFRFLFNEKLEKYKNIVVIKREDEEKLIKDTFKNYFNYLNVKFVNEHSFEDFIQNEIFNYKSEDTIFFAGSMFFKCVLDILKYRNYKMYENLFLLVDCYY
;
A
#
# COMPACT_ATOMS: atom_id res chain seq x y z
N MET A 1 18.36 -11.51 -25.53
CA MET A 1 18.85 -11.71 -24.14
C MET A 1 17.64 -11.74 -23.23
N GLU A 2 17.66 -12.49 -22.18
CA GLU A 2 16.60 -12.55 -21.19
C GLU A 2 16.63 -11.26 -20.33
N ASP A 3 15.47 -10.65 -20.05
CA ASP A 3 15.37 -9.38 -19.32
C ASP A 3 15.98 -9.52 -17.90
N LEU A 4 16.77 -8.55 -17.45
CA LEU A 4 17.32 -8.58 -16.09
C LEU A 4 16.30 -8.06 -15.09
N ILE A 5 16.04 -8.82 -14.02
CA ILE A 5 15.21 -8.41 -12.89
C ILE A 5 16.11 -8.08 -11.70
N THR A 6 16.02 -6.87 -11.18
CA THR A 6 16.61 -6.53 -9.88
C THR A 6 15.60 -6.78 -8.77
N VAL A 7 15.93 -7.73 -7.87
CA VAL A 7 15.16 -7.99 -6.65
C VAL A 7 15.73 -7.13 -5.53
N VAL A 8 14.90 -6.26 -4.95
CA VAL A 8 15.28 -5.39 -3.83
C VAL A 8 14.69 -5.95 -2.55
N VAL A 9 15.56 -6.18 -1.55
CA VAL A 9 15.18 -6.67 -0.22
C VAL A 9 15.63 -5.67 0.84
N PRO A 10 14.74 -4.80 1.34
CA PRO A 10 15.04 -3.94 2.46
C PRO A 10 15.06 -4.76 3.76
N ILE A 11 16.10 -4.55 4.59
CA ILE A 11 16.37 -5.36 5.78
C ILE A 11 16.53 -4.43 6.99
N TYR A 12 15.75 -4.70 8.04
CA TYR A 12 15.96 -4.09 9.35
C TYR A 12 15.52 -5.04 10.47
N ASN A 13 16.49 -5.61 11.21
CA ASN A 13 16.27 -6.55 12.31
C ASN A 13 15.38 -7.76 11.92
N ARG A 14 15.88 -8.58 10.99
CA ARG A 14 15.19 -9.76 10.42
C ARG A 14 16.01 -11.05 10.51
N GLU A 15 16.91 -11.17 11.47
CA GLU A 15 17.78 -12.34 11.61
C GLU A 15 17.00 -13.69 11.67
N LYS A 16 15.76 -13.66 12.19
CA LYS A 16 14.95 -14.86 12.33
C LYS A 16 14.35 -15.38 11.00
N TYR A 17 14.17 -14.49 10.02
CA TYR A 17 13.39 -14.80 8.82
C TYR A 17 14.18 -14.73 7.53
N LEU A 18 15.27 -13.95 7.53
CA LEU A 18 16.04 -13.60 6.33
C LEU A 18 16.58 -14.83 5.58
N HIS A 19 16.89 -15.92 6.26
CA HIS A 19 17.33 -17.15 5.59
C HIS A 19 16.22 -17.74 4.70
N GLU A 20 15.01 -17.90 5.20
CA GLU A 20 13.88 -18.43 4.43
C GLU A 20 13.53 -17.51 3.25
N THR A 21 13.56 -16.20 3.46
CA THR A 21 13.36 -15.22 2.40
C THR A 21 14.39 -15.38 1.30
N MET A 22 15.68 -15.45 1.65
CA MET A 22 16.77 -15.59 0.66
C MET A 22 16.68 -16.90 -0.11
N GLU A 23 16.39 -18.02 0.54
CA GLU A 23 16.19 -19.31 -0.14
C GLU A 23 15.04 -19.21 -1.16
N SER A 24 13.93 -18.53 -0.83
CA SER A 24 12.81 -18.35 -1.76
C SER A 24 13.17 -17.49 -2.98
N ILE A 25 14.12 -16.57 -2.85
CA ILE A 25 14.60 -15.72 -3.95
C ILE A 25 15.63 -16.46 -4.81
N LEU A 26 16.60 -17.10 -4.19
CA LEU A 26 17.68 -17.78 -4.91
C LEU A 26 17.20 -18.99 -5.74
N ASN A 27 16.14 -19.66 -5.28
CA ASN A 27 15.56 -20.83 -5.93
C ASN A 27 14.50 -20.49 -6.99
N GLN A 28 14.25 -19.23 -7.31
CA GLN A 28 13.29 -18.84 -8.35
C GLN A 28 13.56 -19.55 -9.69
N THR A 29 12.49 -19.87 -10.43
CA THR A 29 12.60 -20.45 -11.79
C THR A 29 13.30 -19.50 -12.74
N TYR A 30 13.00 -18.22 -12.66
CA TYR A 30 13.68 -17.18 -13.42
C TYR A 30 15.10 -16.93 -12.88
N LYS A 31 16.11 -17.10 -13.73
CA LYS A 31 17.52 -17.10 -13.28
C LYS A 31 18.29 -15.81 -13.49
N ASN A 32 17.86 -14.96 -14.44
CA ASN A 32 18.53 -13.70 -14.72
C ASN A 32 18.16 -12.62 -13.71
N LEU A 33 18.68 -12.78 -12.49
CA LEU A 33 18.42 -11.92 -11.34
C LEU A 33 19.67 -11.16 -10.91
N GLU A 34 19.50 -9.90 -10.54
CA GLU A 34 20.35 -9.11 -9.66
C GLU A 34 19.61 -8.98 -8.33
N ILE A 35 20.26 -9.26 -7.19
CA ILE A 35 19.63 -9.24 -5.88
C ILE A 35 20.35 -8.19 -5.02
N ILE A 36 19.64 -7.14 -4.62
CA ILE A 36 20.18 -6.05 -3.81
C ILE A 36 19.57 -6.12 -2.41
N LEU A 37 20.39 -6.49 -1.43
CA LEU A 37 20.03 -6.48 -0.03
C LEU A 37 20.43 -5.13 0.57
N VAL A 38 19.46 -4.41 1.15
CA VAL A 38 19.71 -3.11 1.77
C VAL A 38 19.54 -3.22 3.27
N ASP A 39 20.63 -3.33 4.00
CA ASP A 39 20.60 -3.29 5.46
C ASP A 39 20.44 -1.85 5.96
N ASP A 40 19.28 -1.55 6.52
CA ASP A 40 18.92 -0.23 7.05
C ASP A 40 19.36 -0.06 8.51
N GLY A 41 20.62 -0.41 8.79
CA GLY A 41 21.23 -0.24 10.10
C GLY A 41 20.74 -1.24 11.14
N SER A 42 20.63 -2.53 10.78
CA SER A 42 20.24 -3.60 11.71
C SER A 42 21.19 -3.69 12.90
N THR A 43 20.63 -4.01 14.05
CA THR A 43 21.36 -4.20 15.33
C THR A 43 21.45 -5.66 15.77
N ASP A 44 20.79 -6.56 15.01
CA ASP A 44 20.84 -8.01 15.16
C ASP A 44 21.80 -8.65 14.14
N ASN A 45 21.71 -9.97 13.92
CA ASN A 45 22.59 -10.67 12.97
C ASN A 45 22.16 -10.52 11.49
N SER A 46 21.19 -9.68 11.15
CA SER A 46 20.68 -9.55 9.78
C SER A 46 21.77 -9.20 8.78
N LEU A 47 22.63 -8.21 9.08
CA LEU A 47 23.74 -7.83 8.20
C LEU A 47 24.74 -8.99 8.01
N ARG A 48 25.03 -9.77 9.05
CA ARG A 48 25.91 -10.94 8.94
C ARG A 48 25.33 -11.99 8.02
N ILE A 49 24.02 -12.23 8.10
CA ILE A 49 23.31 -13.16 7.22
C ILE A 49 23.32 -12.63 5.78
N ALA A 50 23.04 -11.35 5.56
CA ALA A 50 23.07 -10.73 4.23
C ALA A 50 24.48 -10.90 3.58
N ARG A 51 25.55 -10.61 4.32
CA ARG A 51 26.93 -10.79 3.87
C ARG A 51 27.32 -12.26 3.63
N TYR A 52 26.69 -13.20 4.32
CA TYR A 52 26.85 -14.63 4.02
C TYR A 52 26.33 -14.94 2.61
N TYR A 53 25.11 -14.49 2.26
CA TYR A 53 24.55 -14.71 0.93
C TYR A 53 25.27 -13.97 -0.18
N GLU A 54 25.82 -12.79 0.07
CA GLU A 54 26.67 -12.06 -0.88
C GLU A 54 27.93 -12.86 -1.26
N ARG A 55 28.50 -13.60 -0.32
CA ARG A 55 29.65 -14.49 -0.60
C ARG A 55 29.25 -15.80 -1.27
N LEU A 56 28.01 -16.24 -1.04
CA LEU A 56 27.52 -17.51 -1.54
C LEU A 56 27.08 -17.43 -3.01
N ASP A 57 26.47 -16.32 -3.41
CA ASP A 57 25.89 -16.16 -4.75
C ASP A 57 26.26 -14.80 -5.37
N LYS A 58 26.94 -14.85 -6.51
CA LYS A 58 27.44 -13.67 -7.24
C LYS A 58 26.35 -12.68 -7.69
N ARG A 59 25.10 -13.12 -7.73
CA ARG A 59 23.94 -12.25 -8.06
C ARG A 59 23.58 -11.32 -6.91
N VAL A 60 24.03 -11.62 -5.68
CA VAL A 60 23.70 -10.88 -4.47
C VAL A 60 24.70 -9.78 -4.22
N LYS A 61 24.18 -8.57 -3.98
CA LYS A 61 24.95 -7.39 -3.54
C LYS A 61 24.33 -6.87 -2.24
N VAL A 62 25.17 -6.49 -1.28
CA VAL A 62 24.72 -5.90 -0.02
C VAL A 62 25.18 -4.45 0.08
N ILE A 63 24.26 -3.55 0.34
CA ILE A 63 24.55 -2.18 0.74
C ILE A 63 24.04 -1.95 2.17
N THR A 64 24.71 -1.07 2.89
CA THR A 64 24.37 -0.73 4.28
C THR A 64 24.19 0.77 4.41
N GLN A 65 23.27 1.17 5.25
CA GLN A 65 23.04 2.57 5.59
C GLN A 65 22.70 2.71 7.08
N LYS A 66 22.71 3.95 7.60
CA LYS A 66 22.10 4.21 8.91
C LYS A 66 20.59 4.00 8.76
N ASN A 67 19.90 3.65 9.85
CA ASN A 67 18.45 3.51 9.81
C ASN A 67 17.76 4.83 9.38
N MET A 68 17.32 4.87 8.14
CA MET A 68 16.62 5.99 7.50
C MET A 68 15.27 5.60 6.94
N GLY A 69 14.84 4.36 7.17
CA GLY A 69 13.54 3.83 6.78
C GLY A 69 13.50 3.27 5.34
N ILE A 70 12.45 2.51 5.09
CA ILE A 70 12.26 1.72 3.87
C ILE A 70 12.33 2.54 2.59
N CYS A 71 11.79 3.76 2.57
CA CYS A 71 11.83 4.62 1.39
C CYS A 71 13.25 4.96 0.96
N VAL A 72 14.12 5.27 1.92
CA VAL A 72 15.53 5.57 1.63
C VAL A 72 16.25 4.31 1.17
N ALA A 73 15.97 3.17 1.80
CA ALA A 73 16.52 1.87 1.40
C ALA A 73 16.14 1.53 -0.06
N MET A 74 14.87 1.65 -0.41
CA MET A 74 14.38 1.43 -1.78
C MET A 74 15.02 2.40 -2.78
N LYS A 75 15.11 3.69 -2.43
CA LYS A 75 15.74 4.70 -3.28
C LYS A 75 17.20 4.38 -3.55
N ASN A 76 17.97 3.99 -2.52
CA ASN A 76 19.38 3.64 -2.66
C ASN A 76 19.57 2.38 -3.52
N ALA A 77 18.71 1.37 -3.36
CA ALA A 77 18.72 0.20 -4.24
C ALA A 77 18.41 0.56 -5.69
N LEU A 78 17.41 1.38 -5.96
CA LEU A 78 17.07 1.83 -7.31
C LEU A 78 18.22 2.58 -7.99
N ALA A 79 18.99 3.35 -7.24
CA ALA A 79 20.12 4.12 -7.78
C ALA A 79 21.23 3.23 -8.35
N ILE A 80 21.40 2.02 -7.81
CA ILE A 80 22.44 1.07 -8.24
C ILE A 80 21.89 -0.13 -9.03
N SER A 81 20.58 -0.23 -9.21
CA SER A 81 19.92 -1.32 -9.93
C SER A 81 20.21 -1.25 -11.43
N ASN A 82 20.54 -2.39 -12.04
CA ASN A 82 20.80 -2.54 -13.46
C ASN A 82 19.64 -3.22 -14.21
N GLY A 83 18.69 -3.82 -13.50
CA GLY A 83 17.57 -4.52 -14.11
C GLY A 83 16.62 -3.61 -14.87
N GLU A 84 16.04 -4.15 -15.93
CA GLU A 84 14.93 -3.52 -16.67
C GLU A 84 13.64 -3.54 -15.86
N TYR A 85 13.54 -4.48 -14.92
CA TYR A 85 12.44 -4.64 -14.00
C TYR A 85 12.94 -4.65 -12.55
N ILE A 86 12.11 -4.15 -11.65
CA ILE A 86 12.35 -4.15 -10.21
C ILE A 86 11.29 -5.00 -9.54
N ALA A 87 11.72 -6.01 -8.80
CA ALA A 87 10.88 -6.77 -7.88
C ALA A 87 11.21 -6.36 -6.45
N ARG A 88 10.21 -6.17 -5.59
CA ARG A 88 10.43 -6.05 -4.14
C ARG A 88 10.09 -7.39 -3.47
N CYS A 89 10.84 -7.72 -2.44
CA CYS A 89 10.52 -8.74 -1.48
C CYS A 89 10.83 -8.22 -0.09
N ASP A 90 9.88 -8.32 0.85
CA ASP A 90 10.17 -7.95 2.24
C ASP A 90 10.97 -9.06 2.91
N SER A 91 11.87 -8.71 3.83
CA SER A 91 12.91 -9.59 4.37
C SER A 91 12.43 -10.61 5.41
N ASP A 92 11.11 -10.73 5.58
CA ASP A 92 10.42 -11.69 6.45
C ASP A 92 9.37 -12.55 5.72
N ASP A 93 9.22 -12.35 4.40
CA ASP A 93 8.23 -13.02 3.55
C ASP A 93 8.86 -14.10 2.64
N ILE A 94 8.01 -14.91 2.00
CA ILE A 94 8.44 -16.02 1.14
C ILE A 94 7.76 -15.90 -0.24
N ASN A 95 8.56 -16.05 -1.30
CA ASN A 95 8.08 -16.09 -2.68
C ASN A 95 7.76 -17.53 -3.10
N GLU A 96 6.69 -17.72 -3.89
CA GLU A 96 6.53 -18.94 -4.67
C GLU A 96 7.60 -19.04 -5.77
N LEU A 97 7.97 -20.25 -6.15
CA LEU A 97 9.15 -20.50 -7.01
C LEU A 97 9.09 -19.84 -8.39
N ASP A 98 7.93 -19.62 -8.94
CA ASP A 98 7.69 -19.08 -10.29
C ASP A 98 7.15 -17.64 -10.29
N ARG A 99 7.23 -16.94 -9.13
CA ARG A 99 6.67 -15.60 -8.98
C ARG A 99 7.21 -14.62 -9.99
N TYR A 100 8.53 -14.50 -10.12
CA TYR A 100 9.13 -13.45 -10.98
C TYR A 100 8.90 -13.72 -12.46
N GLU A 101 8.97 -14.98 -12.87
CA GLU A 101 8.67 -15.39 -14.24
C GLU A 101 7.22 -15.05 -14.63
N LYS A 102 6.27 -15.39 -13.78
CA LYS A 102 4.85 -15.12 -14.00
C LYS A 102 4.52 -13.63 -13.97
N GLN A 103 5.09 -12.87 -13.03
CA GLN A 103 4.89 -11.42 -12.98
C GLN A 103 5.47 -10.72 -14.21
N LEU A 104 6.67 -11.10 -14.67
CA LEU A 104 7.27 -10.56 -15.88
C LEU A 104 6.38 -10.82 -17.10
N LYS A 105 5.95 -12.07 -17.27
CA LYS A 105 5.06 -12.46 -18.38
C LYS A 105 3.77 -11.66 -18.36
N TYR A 106 3.09 -11.62 -17.20
CA TYR A 106 1.81 -10.93 -17.03
C TYR A 106 1.92 -9.42 -17.30
N LEU A 107 2.99 -8.78 -16.80
CA LEU A 107 3.24 -7.36 -17.02
C LEU A 107 3.42 -7.05 -18.50
N LYS A 108 4.20 -7.86 -19.24
CA LYS A 108 4.48 -7.66 -20.66
C LYS A 108 3.24 -7.91 -21.54
N GLU A 109 2.53 -9.01 -21.32
CA GLU A 109 1.35 -9.41 -22.10
C GLU A 109 0.21 -8.41 -22.00
N ASN A 110 0.05 -7.76 -20.84
CA ASN A 110 -1.04 -6.81 -20.58
C ASN A 110 -0.59 -5.34 -20.62
N ASN A 111 0.69 -5.09 -20.95
CA ASN A 111 1.26 -3.75 -21.01
C ASN A 111 1.04 -2.92 -19.73
N TYR A 112 1.23 -3.55 -18.57
CA TYR A 112 1.24 -2.87 -17.28
C TYR A 112 2.57 -2.17 -17.00
N ASP A 113 2.56 -1.18 -16.12
CA ASP A 113 3.75 -0.50 -15.64
C ASP A 113 4.24 -1.08 -14.31
N ILE A 114 3.31 -1.57 -13.51
CA ILE A 114 3.54 -2.25 -12.25
C ILE A 114 2.48 -3.33 -12.05
N VAL A 115 2.87 -4.46 -11.50
CA VAL A 115 1.96 -5.55 -11.16
C VAL A 115 2.26 -6.12 -9.79
N GLY A 116 1.20 -6.59 -9.12
CA GLY A 116 1.29 -7.42 -7.92
C GLY A 116 0.76 -8.82 -8.18
N VAL A 117 0.67 -9.58 -7.10
CA VAL A 117 0.08 -10.92 -7.07
C VAL A 117 -0.87 -11.04 -5.89
N TYR A 118 -1.71 -12.05 -5.88
CA TYR A 118 -2.42 -12.41 -4.67
C TYR A 118 -1.45 -12.94 -3.61
N VAL A 119 -1.79 -12.69 -2.36
CA VAL A 119 -0.97 -13.07 -1.22
C VAL A 119 -1.70 -14.07 -0.32
N GLN A 120 -0.93 -14.95 0.31
CA GLN A 120 -1.40 -15.80 1.40
C GLN A 120 -0.69 -15.40 2.68
N SER A 121 -1.42 -15.18 3.76
CA SER A 121 -0.84 -14.87 5.06
C SER A 121 -0.54 -16.14 5.85
N PHE A 122 0.59 -16.16 6.54
CA PHE A 122 1.03 -17.25 7.42
C PHE A 122 1.74 -16.71 8.66
N GLY A 123 2.22 -17.58 9.55
CA GLY A 123 2.96 -17.19 10.75
C GLY A 123 2.07 -17.14 12.01
N ASP A 124 2.57 -16.49 13.08
CA ASP A 124 2.02 -16.55 14.43
C ASP A 124 0.95 -15.50 14.73
N GLY A 125 0.59 -14.69 13.73
CA GLY A 125 -0.43 -13.66 13.86
C GLY A 125 -1.84 -14.22 14.07
N ASN A 126 -2.73 -13.39 14.62
CA ASN A 126 -4.11 -13.79 14.85
C ASN A 126 -4.90 -13.96 13.54
N ASP A 127 -5.98 -14.75 13.59
CA ASP A 127 -6.78 -15.07 12.41
C ASP A 127 -7.52 -13.87 11.80
N VAL A 128 -7.75 -12.81 12.58
CA VAL A 128 -8.37 -11.57 12.08
C VAL A 128 -7.41 -10.87 11.12
N ALA A 129 -6.14 -10.71 11.51
CA ALA A 129 -5.11 -10.12 10.66
C ALA A 129 -4.91 -10.95 9.37
N LYS A 130 -4.85 -12.30 9.48
CA LYS A 130 -4.72 -13.19 8.33
C LYS A 130 -5.88 -13.07 7.34
N ARG A 131 -7.13 -12.99 7.85
CA ARG A 131 -8.33 -12.79 7.00
C ARG A 131 -8.37 -11.41 6.38
N GLY A 132 -7.94 -10.38 7.10
CA GLY A 132 -7.87 -9.02 6.60
C GLY A 132 -6.98 -8.92 5.36
N VAL A 133 -5.77 -9.46 5.40
CA VAL A 133 -4.85 -9.49 4.26
C VAL A 133 -5.52 -10.06 3.01
N LYS A 134 -6.14 -11.24 3.12
CA LYS A 134 -6.84 -11.88 2.00
C LYS A 134 -7.98 -11.00 1.46
N PHE A 135 -8.77 -10.42 2.35
CA PHE A 135 -9.95 -9.65 1.95
C PHE A 135 -9.58 -8.32 1.29
N PHE A 136 -8.55 -7.61 1.78
CA PHE A 136 -8.22 -6.28 1.28
C PHE A 136 -7.26 -6.30 0.09
N ILE A 137 -6.34 -7.26 0.03
CA ILE A 137 -5.29 -7.30 -0.99
C ILE A 137 -5.70 -8.11 -2.22
N ASN A 138 -6.29 -9.30 -2.04
CA ASN A 138 -6.62 -10.21 -3.13
C ASN A 138 -7.91 -9.81 -3.86
N ARG A 139 -7.87 -8.69 -4.57
CA ARG A 139 -8.97 -8.20 -5.41
C ARG A 139 -8.46 -7.84 -6.79
N PRO A 140 -9.17 -8.18 -7.87
CA PRO A 140 -8.75 -7.85 -9.22
C PRO A 140 -8.72 -6.33 -9.47
N ILE A 141 -7.87 -5.91 -10.40
CA ILE A 141 -7.86 -4.57 -10.99
C ILE A 141 -8.04 -4.77 -12.50
N LYS A 142 -9.22 -4.47 -13.01
CA LYS A 142 -9.61 -4.74 -14.40
C LYS A 142 -9.56 -3.50 -15.30
N ASN A 143 -9.59 -2.33 -14.71
CA ASN A 143 -9.64 -1.05 -15.42
C ASN A 143 -9.17 0.10 -14.51
N ASP A 144 -9.05 1.30 -15.08
CA ASP A 144 -8.59 2.50 -14.37
C ASP A 144 -9.50 2.90 -13.19
N TYR A 145 -10.79 2.60 -13.28
CA TYR A 145 -11.71 2.84 -12.19
C TYR A 145 -11.46 1.90 -11.00
N ASP A 146 -11.28 0.61 -11.24
CA ASP A 146 -10.89 -0.35 -10.20
C ASP A 146 -9.57 0.07 -9.54
N GLN A 147 -8.59 0.49 -10.36
CA GLN A 147 -7.31 1.01 -9.87
C GLN A 147 -7.52 2.21 -8.94
N TYR A 148 -8.32 3.18 -9.34
CA TYR A 148 -8.63 4.36 -8.55
C TYR A 148 -9.31 4.00 -7.22
N VAL A 149 -10.34 3.14 -7.30
CA VAL A 149 -11.04 2.64 -6.10
C VAL A 149 -10.09 1.93 -5.15
N ARG A 150 -9.21 1.10 -5.66
CA ARG A 150 -8.22 0.36 -4.84
C ARG A 150 -7.27 1.30 -4.11
N ILE A 151 -6.81 2.36 -4.76
CA ILE A 151 -5.99 3.39 -4.11
C ILE A 151 -6.75 4.07 -2.98
N LEU A 152 -8.01 4.43 -3.22
CA LEU A 152 -8.88 5.06 -2.22
C LEU A 152 -9.25 4.15 -1.04
N THR A 153 -9.12 2.84 -1.22
CA THR A 153 -9.54 1.84 -0.22
C THR A 153 -8.37 1.11 0.45
N GLY A 154 -7.18 1.69 0.49
CA GLY A 154 -6.07 1.17 1.27
C GLY A 154 -4.94 0.52 0.48
N GLY A 155 -4.95 0.65 -0.85
CA GLY A 155 -3.84 0.20 -1.68
C GLY A 155 -4.19 -0.86 -2.71
N CYS A 156 -3.38 -0.91 -3.76
CA CYS A 156 -3.61 -1.78 -4.91
C CYS A 156 -2.96 -3.15 -4.73
N ILE A 157 -1.75 -3.18 -4.20
CA ILE A 157 -0.86 -4.35 -4.18
C ILE A 157 -0.19 -4.39 -2.80
N ASN A 158 0.12 -5.55 -2.28
CA ASN A 158 1.01 -5.65 -1.11
C ASN A 158 2.40 -5.13 -1.48
N GLY A 159 2.98 -4.27 -0.63
CA GLY A 159 4.29 -3.63 -0.88
C GLY A 159 5.40 -4.63 -1.20
N GLY A 160 5.45 -5.76 -0.49
CA GLY A 160 6.46 -6.81 -0.66
C GLY A 160 6.34 -7.60 -1.96
N CYS A 161 5.19 -7.56 -2.65
CA CYS A 161 5.03 -8.29 -3.92
C CYS A 161 5.03 -7.40 -5.18
N ILE A 162 5.48 -6.17 -5.08
CA ILE A 162 5.61 -5.24 -6.21
C ILE A 162 6.59 -5.79 -7.27
N PHE A 163 6.17 -5.69 -8.53
CA PHE A 163 7.00 -5.93 -9.71
C PHE A 163 6.73 -4.84 -10.76
N ALA A 164 7.72 -4.04 -11.13
CA ALA A 164 7.54 -2.85 -11.93
C ALA A 164 8.63 -2.65 -12.99
N LYS A 165 8.33 -1.90 -14.05
CA LYS A 165 9.35 -1.38 -14.98
C LYS A 165 10.30 -0.45 -14.20
N ALA A 166 11.60 -0.70 -14.25
CA ALA A 166 12.60 0.13 -13.62
C ALA A 166 12.55 1.58 -14.10
N SER A 167 12.30 1.79 -15.38
CA SER A 167 12.15 3.12 -15.99
C SER A 167 11.04 3.95 -15.34
N VAL A 168 9.93 3.31 -14.96
CA VAL A 168 8.80 3.97 -14.29
C VAL A 168 9.17 4.40 -12.88
N LEU A 169 9.74 3.49 -12.09
CA LEU A 169 10.16 3.82 -10.71
C LEU A 169 11.28 4.87 -10.68
N LYS A 170 12.25 4.79 -11.60
CA LYS A 170 13.34 5.78 -11.71
C LYS A 170 12.83 7.15 -12.16
N LYS A 171 11.87 7.21 -13.09
CA LYS A 171 11.28 8.46 -13.60
C LYS A 171 10.49 9.20 -12.52
N PHE A 172 9.62 8.50 -11.80
CA PHE A 172 8.70 9.14 -10.87
C PHE A 172 9.22 9.20 -9.43
N ASN A 173 10.27 8.43 -9.10
CA ASN A 173 10.93 8.38 -7.79
C ASN A 173 9.91 8.39 -6.62
N PRO A 174 9.02 7.39 -6.53
CA PRO A 174 7.86 7.44 -5.64
C PRO A 174 8.20 7.18 -4.16
N PHE A 175 9.45 6.83 -3.84
CA PHE A 175 9.87 6.51 -2.46
C PHE A 175 10.29 7.77 -1.71
N HIS A 176 9.31 8.49 -1.17
CA HIS A 176 9.55 9.71 -0.40
C HIS A 176 9.63 9.40 1.10
N LYS A 177 10.69 9.86 1.76
CA LYS A 177 10.99 9.56 3.17
C LYS A 177 9.85 9.87 4.15
N ASP A 178 9.04 10.89 3.87
CA ASP A 178 7.96 11.32 4.75
C ASP A 178 6.75 10.35 4.74
N TYR A 179 6.72 9.41 3.80
CA TYR A 179 5.65 8.41 3.64
C TYR A 179 6.10 6.97 3.94
N GLY A 180 7.20 6.80 4.69
CA GLY A 180 7.78 5.49 4.97
C GLY A 180 6.91 4.50 5.76
N LEU A 181 5.75 4.93 6.26
CA LEU A 181 4.76 4.04 6.88
C LEU A 181 3.62 3.65 5.92
N VAL A 182 3.54 4.29 4.77
CA VAL A 182 2.51 4.10 3.73
C VAL A 182 3.14 4.28 2.34
N GLU A 183 4.37 3.83 2.20
CA GLU A 183 5.18 4.03 0.99
C GLU A 183 4.57 3.37 -0.25
N ASP A 184 3.88 2.27 -0.07
CA ASP A 184 3.18 1.56 -1.13
C ASP A 184 1.94 2.34 -1.60
N VAL A 185 1.15 2.89 -0.68
CA VAL A 185 0.00 3.74 -1.02
C VAL A 185 0.47 5.00 -1.75
N TYR A 186 1.52 5.65 -1.24
CA TYR A 186 2.09 6.82 -1.90
C TYR A 186 2.60 6.50 -3.31
N LEU A 187 3.28 5.38 -3.48
CA LEU A 187 3.70 4.85 -4.79
C LEU A 187 2.51 4.76 -5.75
N TYR A 188 1.41 4.11 -5.35
CA TYR A 188 0.25 3.93 -6.22
C TYR A 188 -0.42 5.25 -6.59
N ILE A 189 -0.50 6.20 -5.66
CA ILE A 189 -1.01 7.55 -5.92
C ILE A 189 -0.18 8.26 -6.98
N ILE A 190 1.15 8.25 -6.84
CA ILE A 190 2.06 8.90 -7.80
C ILE A 190 1.95 8.25 -9.18
N LEU A 191 1.94 6.92 -9.24
CA LEU A 191 1.82 6.20 -10.51
C LEU A 191 0.47 6.46 -11.19
N HIS A 192 -0.63 6.42 -10.43
CA HIS A 192 -1.96 6.71 -10.95
C HIS A 192 -2.08 8.14 -11.51
N LYS A 193 -1.58 9.15 -10.79
CA LYS A 193 -1.57 10.54 -11.26
C LYS A 193 -0.80 10.75 -12.56
N ASN A 194 0.16 9.89 -12.84
CA ASN A 194 0.99 9.94 -14.05
C ASN A 194 0.50 8.96 -15.14
N GLY A 195 -0.72 8.46 -15.02
CA GLY A 195 -1.35 7.60 -16.04
C GLY A 195 -0.74 6.20 -16.14
N CYS A 196 0.02 5.75 -15.12
CA CYS A 196 0.58 4.41 -15.10
C CYS A 196 -0.49 3.35 -14.84
N LYS A 197 -0.37 2.23 -15.53
CA LYS A 197 -1.28 1.10 -15.40
C LYS A 197 -0.80 0.13 -14.32
N ILE A 198 -1.67 -0.12 -13.35
CA ILE A 198 -1.43 -1.04 -12.24
C ILE A 198 -2.26 -2.30 -12.46
N GLY A 199 -1.63 -3.47 -12.46
CA GLY A 199 -2.30 -4.76 -12.56
C GLY A 199 -2.09 -5.64 -11.34
N ILE A 200 -2.91 -6.67 -11.21
CA ILE A 200 -2.71 -7.72 -10.21
C ILE A 200 -2.95 -9.10 -10.87
N LEU A 201 -1.95 -9.95 -10.80
CA LEU A 201 -2.08 -11.34 -11.24
C LEU A 201 -2.85 -12.13 -10.17
N GLU A 202 -3.98 -12.71 -10.57
CA GLU A 202 -4.92 -13.37 -9.66
C GLU A 202 -4.44 -14.78 -9.25
N GLU A 203 -3.14 -14.89 -8.93
CA GLU A 203 -2.51 -16.11 -8.43
C GLU A 203 -1.82 -15.81 -7.10
N VAL A 204 -1.90 -16.74 -6.16
CA VAL A 204 -1.19 -16.66 -4.87
C VAL A 204 0.27 -17.04 -5.12
N LEU A 205 1.15 -16.03 -5.21
CA LEU A 205 2.58 -16.20 -5.48
C LEU A 205 3.48 -15.55 -4.42
N TYR A 206 2.88 -15.03 -3.35
CA TYR A 206 3.59 -14.40 -2.26
C TYR A 206 2.99 -14.78 -0.92
N ASN A 207 3.83 -15.26 0.00
CA ASN A 207 3.45 -15.64 1.35
C ASN A 207 3.88 -14.53 2.31
N TYR A 208 2.89 -13.78 2.81
CA TYR A 208 3.07 -12.67 3.74
C TYR A 208 3.09 -13.17 5.18
N ARG A 209 4.21 -12.98 5.86
CA ARG A 209 4.39 -13.43 7.24
C ARG A 209 3.80 -12.43 8.22
N ILE A 210 2.94 -12.93 9.12
CA ILE A 210 2.38 -12.14 10.22
C ILE A 210 3.05 -12.55 11.52
N HIS A 211 3.70 -11.59 12.16
CA HIS A 211 4.36 -11.76 13.46
C HIS A 211 4.30 -10.45 14.27
N HIS A 212 4.62 -10.51 15.57
CA HIS A 212 4.47 -9.39 16.50
C HIS A 212 5.41 -8.19 16.23
N THR A 213 6.42 -8.35 15.38
CA THR A 213 7.34 -7.28 15.00
C THR A 213 7.09 -6.71 13.59
N ASN A 214 5.95 -7.04 12.95
CA ASN A 214 5.57 -6.37 11.70
C ASN A 214 5.37 -4.88 11.93
N THR A 215 5.99 -4.06 11.09
CA THR A 215 5.90 -2.59 11.23
C THR A 215 4.47 -2.07 11.06
N SER A 216 3.72 -2.62 10.12
CA SER A 216 2.33 -2.27 9.82
C SER A 216 1.35 -2.69 10.92
N LEU A 217 1.64 -3.75 11.68
CA LEU A 217 0.76 -4.26 12.75
C LEU A 217 1.07 -3.66 14.12
N SER A 218 2.11 -2.85 14.23
CA SER A 218 2.51 -2.20 15.49
C SER A 218 1.47 -1.14 15.90
N THR A 219 0.90 -1.29 17.10
CA THR A 219 -0.08 -0.34 17.65
C THR A 219 0.44 1.09 17.74
N GLY A 220 1.75 1.28 17.98
CA GLY A 220 2.39 2.59 18.03
C GLY A 220 2.44 3.32 16.69
N ASN A 221 2.36 2.60 15.58
CA ASN A 221 2.40 3.17 14.24
C ASN A 221 1.00 3.41 13.65
N ARG A 222 -0.05 2.79 14.17
CA ARG A 222 -1.40 2.82 13.58
C ARG A 222 -1.90 4.25 13.31
N LYS A 223 -1.87 5.14 14.30
CA LYS A 223 -2.31 6.53 14.12
C LYS A 223 -1.45 7.24 13.06
N LYS A 224 -0.13 7.07 13.12
CA LYS A 224 0.79 7.69 12.14
C LYS A 224 0.55 7.17 10.72
N CYS A 225 0.30 5.87 10.54
CA CYS A 225 -0.05 5.30 9.23
C CYS A 225 -1.33 5.92 8.69
N VAL A 226 -2.37 6.02 9.52
CA VAL A 226 -3.66 6.62 9.14
C VAL A 226 -3.49 8.09 8.76
N ASP A 227 -2.79 8.87 9.58
CA ASP A 227 -2.53 10.28 9.30
C ASP A 227 -1.78 10.45 7.96
N LYS A 228 -0.73 9.67 7.74
CA LYS A 228 0.06 9.72 6.50
C LYS A 228 -0.70 9.22 5.28
N TYR A 229 -1.55 8.22 5.43
CA TYR A 229 -2.43 7.74 4.38
C TYR A 229 -3.40 8.84 3.92
N PHE A 230 -4.12 9.48 4.84
CA PHE A 230 -5.01 10.58 4.50
C PHE A 230 -4.26 11.79 3.97
N GLU A 231 -3.09 12.11 4.53
CA GLU A 231 -2.22 13.15 4.00
C GLU A 231 -1.92 12.92 2.51
N ALA A 232 -1.49 11.70 2.17
CA ALA A 232 -1.18 11.34 0.80
C ALA A 232 -2.41 11.45 -0.12
N LEU A 233 -3.56 10.91 0.32
CA LEU A 233 -4.81 10.99 -0.45
C LEU A 233 -5.25 12.44 -0.67
N PHE A 234 -5.33 13.22 0.39
CA PHE A 234 -5.85 14.59 0.31
C PHE A 234 -4.94 15.48 -0.50
N ARG A 235 -3.65 15.43 -0.24
CA ARG A 235 -2.66 16.26 -0.92
C ARG A 235 -2.52 15.95 -2.40
N PHE A 236 -2.61 14.67 -2.80
CA PHE A 236 -2.26 14.25 -4.15
C PHE A 236 -3.44 13.85 -5.01
N LEU A 237 -4.56 13.40 -4.45
CA LEU A 237 -5.73 13.01 -5.22
C LEU A 237 -6.82 14.07 -5.23
N PHE A 238 -7.01 14.78 -4.12
CA PHE A 238 -8.19 15.64 -3.95
C PHE A 238 -7.90 17.14 -4.02
N ASN A 239 -6.63 17.57 -3.99
CA ASN A 239 -6.28 19.00 -3.84
C ASN A 239 -7.02 19.90 -4.83
N GLU A 240 -7.13 19.50 -6.10
CA GLU A 240 -7.82 20.29 -7.14
C GLU A 240 -9.35 20.09 -7.16
N LYS A 241 -9.84 18.96 -6.61
CA LYS A 241 -11.25 18.60 -6.64
C LYS A 241 -12.05 19.13 -5.46
N LEU A 242 -11.37 19.45 -4.34
CA LEU A 242 -12.01 19.82 -3.09
C LEU A 242 -12.35 21.30 -2.96
N GLU A 243 -11.73 22.17 -3.73
CA GLU A 243 -11.94 23.62 -3.64
C GLU A 243 -13.38 24.07 -3.87
N LYS A 244 -14.16 23.30 -4.63
CA LYS A 244 -15.58 23.60 -4.89
C LYS A 244 -16.51 23.24 -3.73
N TYR A 245 -16.06 22.42 -2.77
CA TYR A 245 -16.92 21.97 -1.68
C TYR A 245 -16.81 22.88 -0.46
N LYS A 246 -17.89 22.97 0.30
CA LYS A 246 -17.98 23.75 1.54
C LYS A 246 -18.07 22.88 2.78
N ASN A 247 -18.62 21.69 2.62
CA ASN A 247 -18.91 20.80 3.72
C ASN A 247 -18.28 19.43 3.49
N ILE A 248 -17.80 18.83 4.58
CA ILE A 248 -17.38 17.44 4.65
C ILE A 248 -18.16 16.75 5.76
N VAL A 249 -18.77 15.64 5.45
CA VAL A 249 -19.41 14.76 6.44
C VAL A 249 -18.63 13.47 6.53
N VAL A 250 -18.14 13.14 7.71
CA VAL A 250 -17.36 11.94 7.99
C VAL A 250 -18.18 11.03 8.91
N ILE A 251 -18.55 9.86 8.42
CA ILE A 251 -19.37 8.89 9.13
C ILE A 251 -18.50 7.68 9.48
N LYS A 252 -18.17 7.53 10.75
CA LYS A 252 -17.28 6.49 11.27
C LYS A 252 -17.71 6.07 12.67
N ARG A 253 -17.24 4.89 13.13
CA ARG A 253 -17.36 4.50 14.53
C ARG A 253 -16.59 5.47 15.43
N GLU A 254 -16.99 5.60 16.70
CA GLU A 254 -16.40 6.55 17.64
C GLU A 254 -14.90 6.34 17.85
N ASP A 255 -14.47 5.09 17.92
CA ASP A 255 -13.05 4.74 18.07
C ASP A 255 -12.22 5.11 16.84
N GLU A 256 -12.78 4.97 15.65
CA GLU A 256 -12.19 5.37 14.38
C GLU A 256 -12.25 6.89 14.13
N GLU A 257 -13.35 7.54 14.54
CA GLU A 257 -13.48 9.00 14.52
C GLU A 257 -12.33 9.66 15.28
N LYS A 258 -12.06 9.19 16.50
CA LYS A 258 -10.97 9.70 17.33
C LYS A 258 -9.60 9.60 16.66
N LEU A 259 -9.41 8.56 15.84
CA LEU A 259 -8.16 8.33 15.13
C LEU A 259 -7.92 9.35 13.99
N ILE A 260 -8.97 9.73 13.26
CA ILE A 260 -8.86 10.55 12.03
C ILE A 260 -9.27 12.01 12.20
N LYS A 261 -9.92 12.35 13.32
CA LYS A 261 -10.54 13.67 13.56
C LYS A 261 -9.59 14.85 13.39
N ASP A 262 -8.41 14.73 13.98
CA ASP A 262 -7.40 15.79 13.91
C ASP A 262 -6.86 15.94 12.49
N THR A 263 -6.64 14.82 11.81
CA THR A 263 -6.17 14.82 10.41
C THR A 263 -7.18 15.52 9.51
N PHE A 264 -8.45 15.17 9.58
CA PHE A 264 -9.49 15.83 8.79
C PHE A 264 -9.61 17.32 9.11
N LYS A 265 -9.58 17.71 10.38
CA LYS A 265 -9.63 19.12 10.77
C LYS A 265 -8.42 19.89 10.29
N ASN A 266 -7.24 19.32 10.36
CA ASN A 266 -6.00 19.99 9.91
C ASN A 266 -5.96 20.19 8.39
N TYR A 267 -6.40 19.18 7.62
CA TYR A 267 -6.43 19.27 6.15
C TYR A 267 -7.57 20.11 5.61
N PHE A 268 -8.70 20.13 6.29
CA PHE A 268 -9.93 20.79 5.85
C PHE A 268 -10.36 21.92 6.79
N ASN A 269 -9.39 22.65 7.36
CA ASN A 269 -9.64 23.76 8.27
C ASN A 269 -10.44 24.91 7.66
N TYR A 270 -10.53 24.95 6.33
CA TYR A 270 -11.33 25.92 5.56
C TYR A 270 -12.74 25.40 5.21
N LEU A 271 -13.08 24.17 5.59
CA LEU A 271 -14.36 23.54 5.33
C LEU A 271 -15.11 23.25 6.64
N ASN A 272 -16.43 23.17 6.54
CA ASN A 272 -17.25 22.68 7.64
C ASN A 272 -17.14 21.14 7.72
N VAL A 273 -16.40 20.65 8.69
CA VAL A 273 -16.23 19.20 8.90
C VAL A 273 -17.15 18.73 10.02
N LYS A 274 -18.15 17.92 9.66
CA LYS A 274 -19.04 17.24 10.60
C LYS A 274 -18.64 15.78 10.75
N PHE A 275 -18.52 15.32 11.99
CA PHE A 275 -18.33 13.91 12.32
C PHE A 275 -19.66 13.33 12.83
N VAL A 276 -19.96 12.13 12.35
CA VAL A 276 -21.14 11.32 12.72
C VAL A 276 -20.66 9.93 13.10
N ASN A 277 -20.99 9.45 14.27
CA ASN A 277 -20.64 8.11 14.73
C ASN A 277 -21.89 7.24 14.97
N GLU A 278 -21.72 6.01 15.41
CA GLU A 278 -22.82 5.06 15.65
C GLU A 278 -23.88 5.58 16.61
N HIS A 279 -23.51 6.43 17.56
CA HIS A 279 -24.45 6.98 18.55
C HIS A 279 -25.32 8.12 18.00
N SER A 280 -24.81 8.85 17.01
CA SER A 280 -25.50 9.99 16.36
C SER A 280 -26.02 9.67 14.95
N PHE A 281 -25.73 8.47 14.44
CA PHE A 281 -26.01 8.12 13.04
C PHE A 281 -27.48 8.10 12.70
N GLU A 282 -28.30 7.52 13.57
CA GLU A 282 -29.75 7.41 13.32
C GLU A 282 -30.41 8.79 13.31
N ASP A 283 -30.09 9.65 14.27
CA ASP A 283 -30.59 11.02 14.30
C ASP A 283 -30.13 11.82 13.08
N PHE A 284 -28.86 11.68 12.70
CA PHE A 284 -28.30 12.32 11.51
C PHE A 284 -29.03 11.91 10.24
N ILE A 285 -29.29 10.61 10.05
CA ILE A 285 -30.03 10.10 8.88
C ILE A 285 -31.47 10.62 8.83
N GLN A 286 -32.12 10.68 9.97
CA GLN A 286 -33.55 11.12 10.05
C GLN A 286 -33.69 12.64 9.88
N ASN A 287 -32.84 13.42 10.48
CA ASN A 287 -33.05 14.85 10.68
C ASN A 287 -32.08 15.76 9.93
N GLU A 288 -30.86 15.30 9.59
CA GLU A 288 -29.82 16.20 9.09
C GLU A 288 -29.32 15.89 7.68
N ILE A 289 -29.23 14.62 7.26
CA ILE A 289 -28.55 14.23 6.02
C ILE A 289 -29.11 14.97 4.79
N PHE A 290 -30.39 15.33 4.83
CA PHE A 290 -31.08 16.01 3.75
C PHE A 290 -30.77 17.51 3.64
N ASN A 291 -30.07 18.09 4.62
CA ASN A 291 -29.62 19.47 4.58
C ASN A 291 -28.36 19.66 3.71
N TYR A 292 -27.67 18.56 3.36
CA TYR A 292 -26.46 18.60 2.56
C TYR A 292 -26.77 18.42 1.06
N LYS A 293 -26.07 19.19 0.22
CA LYS A 293 -26.26 19.18 -1.23
C LYS A 293 -25.03 18.60 -1.94
N SER A 294 -25.24 17.85 -3.00
CA SER A 294 -24.16 17.16 -3.73
C SER A 294 -23.17 18.11 -4.42
N GLU A 295 -23.60 19.32 -4.75
CA GLU A 295 -22.73 20.32 -5.36
C GLU A 295 -21.70 20.94 -4.41
N ASP A 296 -21.96 20.91 -3.10
CA ASP A 296 -21.11 21.59 -2.10
C ASP A 296 -20.68 20.69 -0.93
N THR A 297 -21.04 19.43 -0.94
CA THR A 297 -20.77 18.50 0.17
C THR A 297 -20.12 17.21 -0.29
N ILE A 298 -19.10 16.76 0.44
CA ILE A 298 -18.49 15.43 0.30
C ILE A 298 -18.85 14.58 1.51
N PHE A 299 -19.21 13.32 1.26
CA PHE A 299 -19.39 12.31 2.28
C PHE A 299 -18.24 11.30 2.26
N PHE A 300 -17.69 11.05 3.44
CA PHE A 300 -16.80 9.93 3.73
C PHE A 300 -17.49 9.00 4.71
N ALA A 301 -17.77 7.77 4.33
CA ALA A 301 -18.46 6.81 5.18
C ALA A 301 -17.63 5.54 5.39
N GLY A 302 -17.47 5.09 6.62
CA GLY A 302 -16.88 3.81 6.96
C GLY A 302 -17.70 2.63 6.46
N SER A 303 -17.08 1.46 6.35
CA SER A 303 -17.68 0.26 5.72
C SER A 303 -19.02 -0.13 6.35
N MET A 304 -19.16 0.02 7.67
CA MET A 304 -20.38 -0.28 8.41
C MET A 304 -21.58 0.59 8.00
N PHE A 305 -21.32 1.87 7.68
CA PHE A 305 -22.36 2.85 7.35
C PHE A 305 -22.55 3.03 5.84
N PHE A 306 -21.55 2.65 5.04
CA PHE A 306 -21.44 3.02 3.65
C PHE A 306 -22.65 2.59 2.81
N LYS A 307 -23.13 1.37 2.98
CA LYS A 307 -24.27 0.86 2.23
C LYS A 307 -25.56 1.68 2.51
N CYS A 308 -25.82 1.96 3.77
CA CYS A 308 -26.98 2.75 4.20
C CYS A 308 -26.89 4.17 3.63
N VAL A 309 -25.74 4.83 3.76
CA VAL A 309 -25.50 6.17 3.23
C VAL A 309 -25.64 6.20 1.70
N LEU A 310 -25.06 5.21 1.02
CA LEU A 310 -25.16 5.09 -0.43
C LEU A 310 -26.63 4.94 -0.88
N ASP A 311 -27.42 4.09 -0.21
CA ASP A 311 -28.82 3.87 -0.54
C ASP A 311 -29.68 5.11 -0.37
N ILE A 312 -29.36 5.98 0.58
CA ILE A 312 -30.05 7.25 0.79
C ILE A 312 -29.61 8.32 -0.21
N LEU A 313 -28.29 8.46 -0.43
CA LEU A 313 -27.73 9.57 -1.19
C LEU A 313 -27.76 9.37 -2.70
N LYS A 314 -27.86 8.13 -3.20
CA LYS A 314 -27.90 7.85 -4.66
C LYS A 314 -29.03 8.58 -5.41
N TYR A 315 -30.13 8.86 -4.75
CA TYR A 315 -31.26 9.60 -5.32
C TYR A 315 -31.09 11.13 -5.26
N ARG A 316 -29.96 11.63 -4.74
CA ARG A 316 -29.66 13.04 -4.57
C ARG A 316 -28.40 13.50 -5.30
N ASN A 317 -28.10 12.88 -6.44
CA ASN A 317 -26.91 13.17 -7.27
C ASN A 317 -25.56 12.98 -6.57
N TYR A 318 -25.53 12.24 -5.46
CA TYR A 318 -24.25 11.78 -4.92
C TYR A 318 -23.78 10.56 -5.70
N LYS A 319 -22.54 10.61 -6.12
CA LYS A 319 -21.92 9.56 -6.91
C LYS A 319 -20.72 8.99 -6.16
N MET A 320 -20.63 7.68 -6.17
CA MET A 320 -19.54 6.95 -5.58
C MET A 320 -18.21 7.40 -6.19
N TYR A 321 -17.24 7.73 -5.33
CA TYR A 321 -15.92 8.25 -5.67
C TYR A 321 -15.87 9.59 -6.45
N GLU A 322 -16.96 10.32 -6.52
CA GLU A 322 -16.98 11.73 -6.93
C GLU A 322 -17.20 12.65 -5.71
N ASN A 323 -18.23 12.37 -4.93
CA ASN A 323 -18.60 13.12 -3.72
C ASN A 323 -19.13 12.24 -2.58
N LEU A 324 -19.09 10.91 -2.76
CA LEU A 324 -19.34 9.90 -1.73
C LEU A 324 -18.19 8.89 -1.74
N PHE A 325 -17.44 8.79 -0.67
CA PHE A 325 -16.25 7.95 -0.56
C PHE A 325 -16.39 6.92 0.55
N LEU A 326 -16.04 5.68 0.24
CA LEU A 326 -15.82 4.65 1.24
C LEU A 326 -14.49 4.93 1.95
N LEU A 327 -14.55 5.16 3.25
CA LEU A 327 -13.37 5.12 4.10
C LEU A 327 -13.12 3.68 4.53
N VAL A 328 -11.96 3.17 4.21
CA VAL A 328 -11.54 1.85 4.70
C VAL A 328 -11.44 1.92 6.21
N ASP A 329 -11.99 0.93 6.87
CA ASP A 329 -11.78 0.74 8.28
C ASP A 329 -10.28 0.52 8.49
N CYS A 330 -9.68 1.32 9.36
CA CYS A 330 -8.23 1.30 9.61
C CYS A 330 -7.84 0.01 10.37
N TYR A 331 -8.01 -1.12 9.71
CA TYR A 331 -7.56 -2.42 10.19
C TYR A 331 -6.12 -2.69 9.69
N TYR A 332 -5.18 -1.95 10.23
CA TYR A 332 -3.78 -2.32 10.20
C TYR A 332 -3.28 -2.50 11.64
#